data_970c7c5d8144ca8671c190bab164049a
#
_entry.id   970c7c5d8144ca8671c190bab164049a
#
_cell.length_a   1.000
_cell.length_b   1.000
_cell.length_c   1.000
_cell.angle_alpha   90.00
_cell.angle_beta   90.00
_cell.angle_gamma   90.00
#
_symmetry.space_group_name_H-M   'P 1'
#
loop_
_entity.id
_entity.type
_entity.pdbx_description
1 polymer ?
#
loop_
_entity_poly.entity_id
_entity_poly.type
_entity_poly.pdbx_seq_one_letter_code
_entity_poly.pdbx_strand_id
1 'polypeptide(L)'
;MTTTPLTPLSCYILTHNSERRLAQVLTSIQQIADEILIIDSGSTDQTLTIARHFGATILTRSFDNFRDQRIFAEDHCTQPWVLALDSDEVVSEALGKRLQQLKNTHFQTDAGITPDGFSIRRHWFFMGQPVRNFYPVKTPEFIVRLFQRERLSHRGSRIIHEQLQLDGAKIGQINEPLLHYSCDSIDDLYAKIGLYTKLAAEDMQAKGEPSSPLKIYVYPWLIWARWHLLYGGWRDGAPGRILGKYVRDTVYLKYLKLKYLNTGKPETA
;
A
#
# COMPACT_ATOMS: atom_id res chain seq x y z
N MET A 1 20.57 -29.41 22.53
CA MET A 1 20.57 -28.02 21.97
C MET A 1 19.21 -27.44 22.26
N THR A 2 19.10 -26.54 23.20
CA THR A 2 17.85 -25.80 23.49
C THR A 2 17.61 -24.85 22.34
N THR A 3 16.66 -25.17 21.46
CA THR A 3 16.21 -24.24 20.42
C THR A 3 15.57 -23.05 21.13
N THR A 4 16.19 -21.89 21.06
CA THR A 4 15.58 -20.64 21.50
C THR A 4 14.24 -20.50 20.75
N PRO A 5 13.10 -20.24 21.45
CA PRO A 5 11.83 -20.14 20.80
C PRO A 5 11.86 -18.96 19.81
N LEU A 6 11.25 -19.17 18.64
CA LEU A 6 11.12 -18.14 17.61
C LEU A 6 10.34 -16.94 18.16
N THR A 7 10.71 -15.72 17.76
CA THR A 7 9.88 -14.55 18.09
C THR A 7 8.61 -14.58 17.27
N PRO A 8 7.43 -14.59 17.91
CA PRO A 8 6.18 -14.72 17.20
C PRO A 8 5.77 -13.45 16.48
N LEU A 9 4.96 -13.61 15.41
CA LEU A 9 4.57 -12.56 14.47
C LEU A 9 3.06 -12.64 14.21
N SER A 10 2.33 -11.53 14.47
CA SER A 10 0.99 -11.33 13.95
C SER A 10 1.05 -10.78 12.53
N CYS A 11 0.18 -11.25 11.66
CA CYS A 11 -0.08 -10.60 10.37
C CYS A 11 -1.54 -10.14 10.33
N TYR A 12 -1.78 -8.87 10.07
CA TYR A 12 -3.13 -8.42 9.76
C TYR A 12 -3.26 -8.02 8.28
N ILE A 13 -4.45 -8.25 7.73
CA ILE A 13 -4.79 -7.89 6.36
C ILE A 13 -6.10 -7.10 6.36
N LEU A 14 -6.09 -5.92 5.75
CA LEU A 14 -7.32 -5.14 5.53
C LEU A 14 -8.01 -5.66 4.27
N THR A 15 -9.32 -5.95 4.36
CA THR A 15 -10.09 -6.51 3.25
C THR A 15 -11.40 -5.78 2.99
N HIS A 16 -11.75 -5.68 1.70
CA HIS A 16 -13.08 -5.35 1.22
C HIS A 16 -13.21 -5.85 -0.22
N ASN A 17 -14.07 -6.87 -0.43
CA ASN A 17 -14.26 -7.53 -1.73
C ASN A 17 -12.93 -7.93 -2.39
N SER A 18 -12.17 -8.76 -1.66
CA SER A 18 -10.77 -9.08 -1.97
C SER A 18 -10.57 -10.53 -2.48
N GLU A 19 -11.65 -11.21 -2.91
CA GLU A 19 -11.61 -12.63 -3.32
C GLU A 19 -10.55 -12.93 -4.38
N ARG A 20 -10.26 -11.95 -5.25
CA ARG A 20 -9.34 -12.11 -6.38
C ARG A 20 -7.91 -12.46 -5.96
N ARG A 21 -7.42 -11.90 -4.85
CA ARG A 21 -6.01 -12.01 -4.42
C ARG A 21 -5.82 -12.58 -3.03
N LEU A 22 -6.82 -12.54 -2.17
CA LEU A 22 -6.69 -12.91 -0.77
C LEU A 22 -6.10 -14.30 -0.56
N ALA A 23 -6.50 -15.29 -1.35
CA ALA A 23 -5.93 -16.64 -1.26
C ALA A 23 -4.40 -16.65 -1.50
N GLN A 24 -3.92 -15.89 -2.49
CA GLN A 24 -2.48 -15.77 -2.79
C GLN A 24 -1.73 -15.06 -1.66
N VAL A 25 -2.31 -13.99 -1.09
CA VAL A 25 -1.73 -13.28 0.07
C VAL A 25 -1.63 -14.23 1.26
N LEU A 26 -2.70 -14.93 1.63
CA LEU A 26 -2.73 -15.85 2.75
C LEU A 26 -1.76 -17.01 2.58
N THR A 27 -1.68 -17.61 1.39
CA THR A 27 -0.69 -18.65 1.09
C THR A 27 0.74 -18.16 1.31
N SER A 28 1.03 -16.91 0.96
CA SER A 28 2.38 -16.34 1.05
C SER A 28 2.86 -16.12 2.50
N ILE A 29 1.94 -16.04 3.46
CA ILE A 29 2.26 -15.76 4.87
C ILE A 29 1.98 -16.95 5.81
N GLN A 30 1.32 -18.01 5.34
CA GLN A 30 0.83 -19.10 6.16
C GLN A 30 1.92 -19.79 7.00
N GLN A 31 3.15 -19.86 6.48
CA GLN A 31 4.29 -20.47 7.18
C GLN A 31 5.12 -19.44 7.97
N ILE A 32 4.76 -18.17 7.93
CA ILE A 32 5.53 -17.05 8.51
C ILE A 32 4.82 -16.49 9.73
N ALA A 33 3.51 -16.24 9.61
CA ALA A 33 2.70 -15.67 10.66
C ALA A 33 2.25 -16.73 11.66
N ASP A 34 2.35 -16.42 12.95
CA ASP A 34 1.83 -17.25 14.05
C ASP A 34 0.37 -16.90 14.36
N GLU A 35 -0.05 -15.71 13.93
CA GLU A 35 -1.42 -15.20 14.03
C GLU A 35 -1.77 -14.46 12.74
N ILE A 36 -2.95 -14.77 12.19
CA ILE A 36 -3.47 -14.09 10.99
C ILE A 36 -4.83 -13.47 11.32
N LEU A 37 -4.92 -12.14 11.19
CA LEU A 37 -6.15 -11.38 11.38
C LEU A 37 -6.62 -10.78 10.05
N ILE A 38 -7.90 -10.94 9.76
CA ILE A 38 -8.58 -10.27 8.65
C ILE A 38 -9.47 -9.19 9.23
N ILE A 39 -9.24 -7.94 8.84
CA ILE A 39 -10.12 -6.82 9.20
C ILE A 39 -10.98 -6.51 7.99
N ASP A 40 -12.21 -7.00 8.04
CA ASP A 40 -13.13 -6.92 6.91
C ASP A 40 -14.10 -5.73 7.02
N SER A 41 -14.19 -4.99 5.93
CA SER A 41 -15.04 -3.78 5.83
C SER A 41 -16.42 -4.05 5.20
N GLY A 42 -16.96 -5.27 5.37
CA GLY A 42 -18.28 -5.63 4.86
C GLY A 42 -18.21 -6.23 3.45
N SER A 43 -17.32 -7.19 3.22
CA SER A 43 -17.23 -7.92 1.95
C SER A 43 -18.51 -8.72 1.67
N THR A 44 -18.92 -8.73 0.41
CA THR A 44 -20.09 -9.44 -0.11
C THR A 44 -19.72 -10.56 -1.09
N ASP A 45 -18.45 -10.67 -1.45
CA ASP A 45 -17.85 -11.70 -2.31
C ASP A 45 -17.33 -12.90 -1.49
N GLN A 46 -16.46 -13.74 -2.08
CA GLN A 46 -15.90 -14.92 -1.41
C GLN A 46 -14.77 -14.60 -0.39
N THR A 47 -14.48 -13.32 -0.11
CA THR A 47 -13.40 -12.91 0.81
C THR A 47 -13.44 -13.65 2.14
N LEU A 48 -14.60 -13.65 2.82
CA LEU A 48 -14.73 -14.27 4.14
C LEU A 48 -14.66 -15.80 4.10
N THR A 49 -15.13 -16.42 3.03
CA THR A 49 -15.02 -17.87 2.81
C THR A 49 -13.56 -18.27 2.65
N ILE A 50 -12.79 -17.53 1.86
CA ILE A 50 -11.35 -17.73 1.68
C ILE A 50 -10.62 -17.56 3.01
N ALA A 51 -10.88 -16.49 3.76
CA ALA A 51 -10.23 -16.23 5.05
C ALA A 51 -10.46 -17.38 6.04
N ARG A 52 -11.68 -17.90 6.15
CA ARG A 52 -12.00 -19.06 7.02
C ARG A 52 -11.25 -20.32 6.61
N HIS A 53 -11.12 -20.57 5.30
CA HIS A 53 -10.39 -21.75 4.80
C HIS A 53 -8.92 -21.76 5.24
N PHE A 54 -8.30 -20.58 5.38
CA PHE A 54 -6.92 -20.42 5.87
C PHE A 54 -6.83 -20.36 7.41
N GLY A 55 -7.93 -20.49 8.14
CA GLY A 55 -7.94 -20.44 9.61
C GLY A 55 -7.68 -19.05 10.18
N ALA A 56 -7.86 -17.98 9.41
CA ALA A 56 -7.67 -16.63 9.88
C ALA A 56 -8.77 -16.18 10.85
N THR A 57 -8.40 -15.41 11.86
CA THR A 57 -9.36 -14.72 12.73
C THR A 57 -9.96 -13.54 11.97
N ILE A 58 -11.29 -13.49 11.87
CA ILE A 58 -12.00 -12.46 11.11
C ILE A 58 -12.65 -11.49 12.08
N LEU A 59 -12.36 -10.21 11.93
CA LEU A 59 -12.98 -9.11 12.65
C LEU A 59 -13.64 -8.18 11.63
N THR A 60 -14.93 -7.91 11.83
CA THR A 60 -15.69 -7.01 10.94
C THR A 60 -15.73 -5.62 11.56
N ARG A 61 -15.37 -4.62 10.76
CA ARG A 61 -15.43 -3.20 11.12
C ARG A 61 -15.81 -2.36 9.91
N SER A 62 -16.83 -1.52 10.02
CA SER A 62 -17.18 -0.56 8.97
C SER A 62 -15.98 0.32 8.62
N PHE A 63 -15.82 0.62 7.34
CA PHE A 63 -14.72 1.44 6.86
C PHE A 63 -14.99 2.93 7.10
N ASP A 64 -14.18 3.57 7.94
CA ASP A 64 -14.15 5.03 8.07
C ASP A 64 -12.98 5.62 7.26
N ASN A 65 -11.78 5.13 7.56
CA ASN A 65 -10.54 5.45 6.86
C ASN A 65 -9.48 4.39 7.16
N PHE A 66 -8.41 4.35 6.37
CA PHE A 66 -7.35 3.35 6.52
C PHE A 66 -6.60 3.46 7.84
N ARG A 67 -6.34 4.67 8.34
CA ARG A 67 -5.67 4.86 9.64
C ARG A 67 -6.40 4.14 10.77
N ASP A 68 -7.70 4.39 10.90
CA ASP A 68 -8.49 3.85 11.99
C ASP A 68 -8.72 2.33 11.84
N GLN A 69 -8.76 1.81 10.59
CA GLN A 69 -8.73 0.37 10.33
C GLN A 69 -7.42 -0.27 10.77
N ARG A 70 -6.27 0.36 10.50
CA ARG A 70 -4.96 -0.15 10.92
C ARG A 70 -4.80 -0.12 12.43
N ILE A 71 -5.20 0.97 13.11
CA ILE A 71 -5.20 1.06 14.57
C ILE A 71 -6.06 -0.06 15.19
N PHE A 72 -7.26 -0.29 14.65
CA PHE A 72 -8.11 -1.38 15.11
C PHE A 72 -7.45 -2.75 14.93
N ALA A 73 -6.79 -2.99 13.80
CA ALA A 73 -6.03 -4.22 13.56
C ALA A 73 -4.88 -4.39 14.57
N GLU A 74 -4.10 -3.34 14.80
CA GLU A 74 -2.98 -3.32 15.74
C GLU A 74 -3.42 -3.64 17.17
N ASP A 75 -4.58 -3.11 17.60
CA ASP A 75 -5.13 -3.35 18.93
C ASP A 75 -5.55 -4.80 19.15
N HIS A 76 -5.87 -5.54 18.07
CA HIS A 76 -6.28 -6.94 18.12
C HIS A 76 -5.13 -7.92 17.83
N CYS A 77 -3.97 -7.45 17.38
CA CYS A 77 -2.77 -8.28 17.29
C CYS A 77 -2.27 -8.68 18.67
N THR A 78 -1.95 -9.95 18.89
CA THR A 78 -1.47 -10.45 20.19
C THR A 78 0.05 -10.60 20.26
N GLN A 79 0.73 -10.70 19.11
CA GLN A 79 2.17 -10.93 19.08
C GLN A 79 2.97 -9.60 19.14
N PRO A 80 4.23 -9.64 19.60
CA PRO A 80 5.06 -8.43 19.77
C PRO A 80 5.46 -7.78 18.45
N TRP A 81 5.56 -8.57 17.36
CA TRP A 81 5.83 -8.08 16.04
C TRP A 81 4.60 -8.17 15.15
N VAL A 82 4.41 -7.18 14.30
CA VAL A 82 3.26 -7.07 13.39
C VAL A 82 3.74 -6.90 11.97
N LEU A 83 3.21 -7.73 11.07
CA LEU A 83 3.29 -7.55 9.63
C LEU A 83 1.95 -7.02 9.13
N ALA A 84 1.95 -5.78 8.64
CA ALA A 84 0.77 -5.10 8.11
C ALA A 84 0.69 -5.28 6.60
N LEU A 85 -0.35 -5.92 6.07
CA LEU A 85 -0.53 -6.12 4.64
C LEU A 85 -1.86 -5.55 4.15
N ASP A 86 -1.86 -5.13 2.89
CA ASP A 86 -3.08 -4.90 2.14
C ASP A 86 -3.47 -6.19 1.40
N SER A 87 -4.75 -6.37 1.06
CA SER A 87 -5.25 -7.61 0.45
C SER A 87 -4.75 -7.87 -0.98
N ASP A 88 -3.95 -6.97 -1.52
CA ASP A 88 -3.29 -7.05 -2.82
C ASP A 88 -1.75 -7.07 -2.73
N GLU A 89 -1.21 -7.23 -1.50
CA GLU A 89 0.23 -7.33 -1.22
C GLU A 89 0.63 -8.77 -0.92
N VAL A 90 1.44 -9.38 -1.78
CA VAL A 90 1.90 -10.77 -1.67
C VAL A 90 3.37 -10.80 -1.24
N VAL A 91 3.66 -11.55 -0.18
CA VAL A 91 5.04 -11.78 0.28
C VAL A 91 5.75 -12.67 -0.74
N SER A 92 6.83 -12.16 -1.39
CA SER A 92 7.62 -13.00 -2.30
C SER A 92 8.32 -14.13 -1.55
N GLU A 93 8.70 -15.19 -2.25
CA GLU A 93 9.45 -16.32 -1.65
C GLU A 93 10.75 -15.84 -0.97
N ALA A 94 11.47 -14.90 -1.60
CA ALA A 94 12.68 -14.32 -1.04
C ALA A 94 12.39 -13.53 0.25
N LEU A 95 11.33 -12.72 0.26
CA LEU A 95 10.89 -11.98 1.46
C LEU A 95 10.44 -12.97 2.56
N GLY A 96 9.71 -14.02 2.21
CA GLY A 96 9.29 -15.05 3.16
C GLY A 96 10.48 -15.70 3.87
N LYS A 97 11.51 -16.10 3.12
CA LYS A 97 12.76 -16.63 3.67
C LYS A 97 13.46 -15.62 4.60
N ARG A 98 13.50 -14.34 4.19
CA ARG A 98 14.10 -13.28 5.02
C ARG A 98 13.31 -13.05 6.32
N LEU A 99 11.98 -13.05 6.27
CA LEU A 99 11.13 -12.93 7.47
C LEU A 99 11.33 -14.12 8.44
N GLN A 100 11.44 -15.34 7.94
CA GLN A 100 11.75 -16.51 8.76
C GLN A 100 13.13 -16.39 9.42
N GLN A 101 14.15 -15.92 8.69
CA GLN A 101 15.48 -15.65 9.26
C GLN A 101 15.40 -14.61 10.37
N LEU A 102 14.67 -13.51 10.17
CA LEU A 102 14.49 -12.47 11.18
C LEU A 102 13.78 -13.00 12.44
N LYS A 103 12.77 -13.86 12.30
CA LYS A 103 12.15 -14.55 13.46
C LYS A 103 13.17 -15.36 14.25
N ASN A 104 14.07 -16.07 13.56
CA ASN A 104 15.14 -16.88 14.20
C ASN A 104 16.16 -16.03 14.95
N THR A 105 16.41 -14.81 14.47
CA THR A 105 17.37 -13.85 15.07
C THR A 105 16.68 -12.80 15.95
N HIS A 106 15.45 -13.04 16.41
CA HIS A 106 14.65 -12.09 17.20
C HIS A 106 14.55 -10.72 16.54
N PHE A 107 14.39 -10.69 15.21
CA PHE A 107 14.34 -9.50 14.39
C PHE A 107 15.56 -8.57 14.52
N GLN A 108 16.71 -9.14 14.83
CA GLN A 108 17.97 -8.39 14.79
C GLN A 108 18.43 -8.18 13.33
N THR A 109 19.01 -7.01 13.08
CA THR A 109 19.74 -6.74 11.85
C THR A 109 21.08 -7.50 11.83
N ASP A 110 21.75 -7.54 10.69
CA ASP A 110 23.07 -8.16 10.57
C ASP A 110 24.13 -7.50 11.51
N ALA A 111 23.87 -6.28 11.97
CA ALA A 111 24.67 -5.59 13.00
C ALA A 111 24.28 -5.96 14.45
N GLY A 112 23.38 -6.91 14.67
CA GLY A 112 22.94 -7.35 16.00
C GLY A 112 22.01 -6.36 16.72
N ILE A 113 21.44 -5.39 16.02
CA ILE A 113 20.54 -4.39 16.58
C ILE A 113 19.10 -4.79 16.25
N THR A 114 18.20 -4.76 17.25
CA THR A 114 16.77 -4.90 17.04
C THR A 114 16.17 -3.52 16.75
N PRO A 115 15.71 -3.22 15.52
CA PRO A 115 15.07 -1.97 15.20
C PRO A 115 13.63 -1.94 15.71
N ASP A 116 13.01 -0.75 15.69
CA ASP A 116 11.58 -0.60 16.02
C ASP A 116 10.67 -1.12 14.89
N GLY A 117 11.19 -1.17 13.67
CA GLY A 117 10.52 -1.73 12.51
C GLY A 117 11.42 -1.88 11.29
N PHE A 118 10.87 -2.42 10.22
CA PHE A 118 11.55 -2.58 8.94
C PHE A 118 10.74 -1.99 7.81
N SER A 119 11.40 -1.21 6.96
CA SER A 119 10.88 -0.82 5.67
C SER A 119 11.16 -1.94 4.66
N ILE A 120 10.14 -2.32 3.92
CA ILE A 120 10.20 -3.41 2.94
C ILE A 120 10.09 -2.79 1.54
N ARG A 121 10.94 -3.26 0.62
CA ARG A 121 10.90 -2.84 -0.77
C ARG A 121 9.61 -3.31 -1.42
N ARG A 122 8.84 -2.38 -2.05
CA ARG A 122 7.61 -2.71 -2.76
C ARG A 122 7.86 -2.79 -4.27
N HIS A 123 7.39 -3.88 -4.89
CA HIS A 123 7.37 -4.08 -6.34
C HIS A 123 5.93 -3.99 -6.86
N TRP A 124 5.71 -3.12 -7.81
CA TRP A 124 4.41 -2.86 -8.40
C TRP A 124 4.11 -3.81 -9.55
N PHE A 125 2.88 -4.31 -9.56
CA PHE A 125 2.32 -5.09 -10.66
C PHE A 125 1.07 -4.41 -11.20
N PHE A 126 0.96 -4.39 -12.51
CA PHE A 126 -0.22 -3.94 -13.24
C PHE A 126 -0.62 -4.99 -14.26
N MET A 127 -1.88 -5.45 -14.21
CA MET A 127 -2.40 -6.54 -15.05
C MET A 127 -1.48 -7.79 -15.03
N GLY A 128 -1.01 -8.18 -13.84
CA GLY A 128 -0.14 -9.33 -13.63
C GLY A 128 1.32 -9.18 -14.10
N GLN A 129 1.70 -8.03 -14.64
CA GLN A 129 3.06 -7.76 -15.12
C GLN A 129 3.79 -6.78 -14.19
N PRO A 130 5.08 -7.01 -13.88
CA PRO A 130 5.86 -6.08 -13.10
C PRO A 130 6.05 -4.78 -13.86
N VAL A 131 5.92 -3.65 -13.14
CA VAL A 131 6.13 -2.31 -13.70
C VAL A 131 7.14 -1.53 -12.87
N ARG A 132 7.95 -0.69 -13.54
CA ARG A 132 9.01 0.09 -12.89
C ARG A 132 8.48 1.20 -12.01
N ASN A 133 7.36 1.81 -12.41
CA ASN A 133 6.80 2.94 -11.70
C ASN A 133 5.28 2.89 -11.77
N PHE A 134 4.62 3.25 -10.66
CA PHE A 134 3.19 3.42 -10.59
C PHE A 134 2.88 4.82 -10.02
N TYR A 135 2.42 5.74 -10.87
CA TYR A 135 2.18 7.13 -10.46
C TYR A 135 1.19 7.23 -9.29
N PRO A 136 1.47 8.06 -8.27
CA PRO A 136 2.59 9.02 -8.15
C PRO A 136 3.85 8.46 -7.48
N VAL A 137 3.96 7.16 -7.26
CA VAL A 137 5.04 6.53 -6.53
C VAL A 137 6.22 6.21 -7.45
N LYS A 138 7.41 6.59 -7.02
CA LYS A 138 8.67 6.32 -7.72
C LYS A 138 9.37 5.13 -7.10
N THR A 139 9.84 4.19 -7.92
CA THR A 139 10.65 3.06 -7.46
C THR A 139 12.16 3.37 -7.39
N PRO A 140 12.92 2.74 -6.49
CA PRO A 140 12.43 1.81 -5.46
C PRO A 140 11.64 2.52 -4.37
N GLU A 141 10.51 1.92 -3.99
CA GLU A 141 9.72 2.37 -2.86
C GLU A 141 9.98 1.45 -1.67
N PHE A 142 10.18 2.04 -0.50
CA PHE A 142 10.29 1.32 0.76
C PHE A 142 9.20 1.80 1.72
N ILE A 143 8.39 0.86 2.21
CA ILE A 143 7.30 1.16 3.14
C ILE A 143 7.50 0.35 4.42
N VAL A 144 7.22 0.94 5.58
CA VAL A 144 7.26 0.21 6.84
C VAL A 144 6.01 -0.67 6.92
N ARG A 145 6.23 -1.99 6.87
CA ARG A 145 5.17 -3.00 6.97
C ARG A 145 5.39 -3.99 8.11
N LEU A 146 6.62 -4.08 8.63
CA LEU A 146 6.98 -4.94 9.74
C LEU A 146 7.47 -4.08 10.91
N PHE A 147 6.87 -4.23 12.09
CA PHE A 147 7.19 -3.35 13.22
C PHE A 147 6.86 -3.97 14.58
N GLN A 148 7.51 -3.46 15.62
CA GLN A 148 7.17 -3.78 17.00
C GLN A 148 5.88 -3.04 17.41
N ARG A 149 4.86 -3.78 17.81
CA ARG A 149 3.53 -3.26 18.16
C ARG A 149 3.56 -2.17 19.24
N GLU A 150 4.45 -2.30 20.23
CA GLU A 150 4.59 -1.36 21.35
C GLU A 150 5.40 -0.10 20.99
N ARG A 151 6.19 -0.16 19.91
CA ARG A 151 7.08 0.93 19.50
C ARG A 151 6.50 1.80 18.40
N LEU A 152 5.81 1.19 17.46
CA LEU A 152 5.25 1.88 16.29
C LEU A 152 3.75 1.59 16.17
N SER A 153 2.98 2.61 15.81
CA SER A 153 1.56 2.51 15.56
C SER A 153 1.12 3.57 14.56
N HIS A 154 -0.01 3.34 13.91
CA HIS A 154 -0.70 4.36 13.10
C HIS A 154 -1.39 5.43 13.96
N ARG A 155 -1.36 5.32 15.29
CA ARG A 155 -1.85 6.35 16.21
C ARG A 155 -1.02 7.62 16.02
N GLY A 156 -1.71 8.75 15.79
CA GLY A 156 -1.03 10.02 15.49
C GLY A 156 -0.72 10.27 14.01
N SER A 157 -0.85 9.28 13.11
CA SER A 157 -0.73 9.51 11.67
C SER A 157 -1.89 10.37 11.12
N ARG A 158 -1.67 11.01 9.96
CA ARG A 158 -2.74 11.77 9.27
C ARG A 158 -3.71 10.81 8.60
N ILE A 159 -5.00 11.21 8.51
CA ILE A 159 -6.05 10.36 7.90
C ILE A 159 -5.79 10.10 6.40
N ILE A 160 -5.24 11.09 5.68
CA ILE A 160 -5.03 11.03 4.21
C ILE A 160 -3.69 10.35 3.86
N HIS A 161 -2.71 10.40 4.77
CA HIS A 161 -1.38 9.81 4.60
C HIS A 161 -1.09 8.98 5.84
N GLU A 162 -1.77 7.81 5.94
CA GLU A 162 -1.62 6.85 7.03
C GLU A 162 -0.25 6.17 6.94
N GLN A 163 0.77 6.86 7.41
CA GLN A 163 2.09 6.29 7.62
C GLN A 163 2.31 6.11 9.11
N LEU A 164 3.04 5.06 9.47
CA LEU A 164 3.51 4.89 10.84
C LEU A 164 4.26 6.16 11.29
N GLN A 165 4.03 6.58 12.52
CA GLN A 165 4.81 7.68 13.09
C GLN A 165 6.23 7.18 13.36
N LEU A 166 7.22 7.73 12.63
CA LEU A 166 8.60 7.26 12.65
C LEU A 166 9.54 8.19 13.39
N ASP A 167 9.02 9.22 14.09
CA ASP A 167 9.84 10.20 14.77
C ASP A 167 10.73 9.54 15.85
N GLY A 168 12.04 9.57 15.61
CA GLY A 168 13.03 8.92 16.46
C GLY A 168 13.12 7.41 16.36
N ALA A 169 12.30 6.76 15.51
CA ALA A 169 12.29 5.31 15.36
C ALA A 169 13.52 4.80 14.59
N LYS A 170 14.06 3.67 15.03
CA LYS A 170 15.13 2.96 14.33
C LYS A 170 14.50 2.00 13.32
N ILE A 171 14.63 2.28 12.04
CA ILE A 171 14.04 1.49 10.96
C ILE A 171 15.13 0.73 10.21
N GLY A 172 15.04 -0.61 10.23
CA GLY A 172 15.83 -1.48 9.36
C GLY A 172 15.27 -1.49 7.93
N GLN A 173 16.02 -2.03 6.98
CA GLN A 173 15.61 -2.13 5.59
C GLN A 173 15.68 -3.58 5.09
N ILE A 174 14.63 -4.00 4.38
CA ILE A 174 14.52 -5.31 3.73
C ILE A 174 14.42 -5.07 2.22
N ASN A 175 15.37 -5.62 1.46
CA ASN A 175 15.45 -5.45 0.01
C ASN A 175 14.63 -6.47 -0.78
N GLU A 176 14.29 -7.59 -0.16
CA GLU A 176 13.43 -8.62 -0.74
C GLU A 176 12.02 -8.07 -0.94
N PRO A 177 11.43 -8.27 -2.14
CA PRO A 177 10.26 -7.51 -2.51
C PRO A 177 8.94 -8.03 -1.90
N LEU A 178 8.11 -7.10 -1.46
CA LEU A 178 6.68 -7.25 -1.31
C LEU A 178 6.02 -6.93 -2.65
N LEU A 179 5.26 -7.88 -3.20
CA LEU A 179 4.65 -7.77 -4.53
C LEU A 179 3.28 -7.12 -4.40
N HIS A 180 3.08 -5.94 -4.99
CA HIS A 180 1.84 -5.17 -4.89
C HIS A 180 1.09 -5.18 -6.23
N TYR A 181 -0.05 -5.87 -6.26
CA TYR A 181 -0.92 -6.02 -7.43
C TYR A 181 -2.00 -4.93 -7.42
N SER A 182 -1.62 -3.71 -7.73
CA SER A 182 -2.45 -2.51 -7.55
C SER A 182 -3.73 -2.49 -8.39
N CYS A 183 -3.65 -2.97 -9.64
CA CYS A 183 -4.79 -3.04 -10.54
C CYS A 183 -4.64 -4.25 -11.46
N ASP A 184 -5.70 -5.04 -11.58
CA ASP A 184 -5.74 -6.23 -12.44
C ASP A 184 -6.38 -5.96 -13.80
N SER A 185 -7.02 -4.79 -13.97
CA SER A 185 -7.65 -4.37 -15.21
C SER A 185 -7.48 -2.87 -15.47
N ILE A 186 -7.79 -2.45 -16.70
CA ILE A 186 -7.86 -1.02 -17.05
C ILE A 186 -9.05 -0.37 -16.33
N ASP A 187 -10.15 -1.08 -16.17
CA ASP A 187 -11.35 -0.57 -15.49
C ASP A 187 -11.05 -0.29 -14.00
N ASP A 188 -10.32 -1.19 -13.31
CA ASP A 188 -9.87 -0.96 -11.92
C ASP A 188 -8.98 0.30 -11.83
N LEU A 189 -8.10 0.50 -12.81
CA LEU A 189 -7.21 1.66 -12.85
C LEU A 189 -8.01 2.97 -12.99
N TYR A 190 -8.97 3.01 -13.92
CA TYR A 190 -9.74 4.23 -14.20
C TYR A 190 -10.86 4.47 -13.18
N ALA A 191 -11.40 3.45 -12.54
CA ALA A 191 -12.35 3.62 -11.43
C ALA A 191 -11.76 4.44 -10.27
N LYS A 192 -10.47 4.26 -9.99
CA LYS A 192 -9.76 5.00 -8.95
C LYS A 192 -9.46 6.45 -9.31
N ILE A 193 -9.36 6.79 -10.62
CA ILE A 193 -8.92 8.12 -11.07
C ILE A 193 -9.88 9.23 -10.61
N GLY A 194 -11.18 8.97 -10.64
CA GLY A 194 -12.22 9.92 -10.24
C GLY A 194 -12.05 10.36 -8.78
N LEU A 195 -11.93 9.39 -7.88
CA LEU A 195 -11.77 9.63 -6.44
C LEU A 195 -10.44 10.31 -6.12
N TYR A 196 -9.32 9.74 -6.58
CA TYR A 196 -7.99 10.29 -6.24
C TYR A 196 -7.75 11.68 -6.79
N THR A 197 -8.24 11.99 -7.99
CA THR A 197 -8.10 13.35 -8.54
C THR A 197 -9.01 14.37 -7.85
N LYS A 198 -10.17 13.93 -7.32
CA LYS A 198 -11.04 14.77 -6.50
C LYS A 198 -10.36 15.13 -5.18
N LEU A 199 -9.92 14.11 -4.42
CA LEU A 199 -9.23 14.33 -3.14
C LEU A 199 -7.96 15.20 -3.29
N ALA A 200 -7.19 14.95 -4.35
CA ALA A 200 -6.00 15.77 -4.64
C ALA A 200 -6.35 17.22 -4.97
N ALA A 201 -7.43 17.46 -5.70
CA ALA A 201 -7.87 18.83 -6.03
C ALA A 201 -8.39 19.56 -4.78
N GLU A 202 -9.13 18.88 -3.90
CA GLU A 202 -9.62 19.44 -2.63
C GLU A 202 -8.45 19.79 -1.69
N ASP A 203 -7.44 18.93 -1.55
CA ASP A 203 -6.24 19.21 -0.76
C ASP A 203 -5.45 20.41 -1.32
N MET A 204 -5.30 20.48 -2.64
CA MET A 204 -4.65 21.62 -3.30
C MET A 204 -5.45 22.93 -3.11
N GLN A 205 -6.77 22.87 -3.18
CA GLN A 205 -7.64 24.03 -2.90
C GLN A 205 -7.48 24.49 -1.46
N ALA A 206 -7.51 23.58 -0.49
CA ALA A 206 -7.31 23.89 0.92
C ALA A 206 -5.94 24.56 1.20
N LYS A 207 -4.93 24.24 0.38
CA LYS A 207 -3.59 24.86 0.42
C LYS A 207 -3.50 26.16 -0.36
N GLY A 208 -4.58 26.62 -0.99
CA GLY A 208 -4.60 27.84 -1.79
C GLY A 208 -3.82 27.73 -3.11
N GLU A 209 -3.61 26.50 -3.64
CA GLU A 209 -2.85 26.32 -4.86
C GLU A 209 -3.62 26.86 -6.09
N PRO A 210 -2.94 27.62 -6.99
CA PRO A 210 -3.60 28.14 -8.18
C PRO A 210 -3.70 27.08 -9.28
N SER A 211 -4.80 27.08 -10.00
CA SER A 211 -4.95 26.42 -11.29
C SER A 211 -4.73 27.42 -12.43
N SER A 212 -4.08 27.01 -13.51
CA SER A 212 -3.85 27.84 -14.70
C SER A 212 -3.97 27.01 -15.98
N PRO A 213 -4.25 27.62 -17.14
CA PRO A 213 -4.28 26.90 -18.41
C PRO A 213 -2.99 26.09 -18.69
N LEU A 214 -1.84 26.62 -18.31
CA LEU A 214 -0.56 25.92 -18.43
C LEU A 214 -0.52 24.62 -17.60
N LYS A 215 -1.01 24.69 -16.35
CA LYS A 215 -1.09 23.51 -15.46
C LYS A 215 -2.12 22.49 -15.95
N ILE A 216 -3.17 22.91 -16.65
CA ILE A 216 -4.20 22.01 -17.17
C ILE A 216 -3.74 21.35 -18.47
N TYR A 217 -3.22 22.12 -19.44
CA TYR A 217 -3.01 21.62 -20.81
C TYR A 217 -1.56 21.23 -21.13
N VAL A 218 -0.56 21.84 -20.48
CA VAL A 218 0.86 21.57 -20.77
C VAL A 218 1.49 20.66 -19.71
N TYR A 219 1.23 20.92 -18.43
CA TYR A 219 1.87 20.18 -17.35
C TYR A 219 1.61 18.66 -17.37
N PRO A 220 0.43 18.14 -17.77
CA PRO A 220 0.22 16.70 -17.94
C PRO A 220 1.20 16.04 -18.91
N TRP A 221 1.58 16.71 -19.98
CA TRP A 221 2.57 16.21 -20.95
C TRP A 221 3.99 16.22 -20.40
N LEU A 222 4.34 17.23 -19.61
CA LEU A 222 5.64 17.29 -18.94
C LEU A 222 5.79 16.16 -17.92
N ILE A 223 4.75 15.92 -17.12
CA ILE A 223 4.73 14.82 -16.15
C ILE A 223 4.75 13.47 -16.87
N TRP A 224 3.95 13.31 -17.95
CA TRP A 224 4.00 12.11 -18.79
C TRP A 224 5.42 11.86 -19.32
N ALA A 225 6.06 12.87 -19.91
CA ALA A 225 7.42 12.73 -20.42
C ALA A 225 8.42 12.32 -19.32
N ARG A 226 8.31 12.94 -18.15
CA ARG A 226 9.15 12.59 -17.00
C ARG A 226 8.93 11.12 -16.56
N TRP A 227 7.69 10.67 -16.41
CA TRP A 227 7.37 9.32 -15.95
C TRP A 227 7.60 8.27 -17.02
N HIS A 228 7.20 8.54 -18.24
CA HIS A 228 7.29 7.58 -19.34
C HIS A 228 8.71 7.50 -19.91
N LEU A 229 9.35 8.64 -20.16
CA LEU A 229 10.68 8.69 -20.76
C LEU A 229 11.79 8.62 -19.71
N LEU A 230 11.86 9.59 -18.77
CA LEU A 230 13.00 9.69 -17.86
C LEU A 230 13.02 8.58 -16.79
N TYR A 231 11.86 8.19 -16.26
CA TYR A 231 11.77 7.09 -15.27
C TYR A 231 11.60 5.71 -15.94
N GLY A 232 11.64 5.65 -17.26
CA GLY A 232 11.72 4.40 -18.01
C GLY A 232 10.42 3.62 -18.13
N GLY A 233 9.26 4.25 -17.93
CA GLY A 233 7.95 3.61 -18.09
C GLY A 233 7.73 3.01 -19.49
N TRP A 234 8.39 3.53 -20.52
CA TRP A 234 8.36 2.97 -21.88
C TRP A 234 8.95 1.55 -21.97
N ARG A 235 9.84 1.19 -21.03
CA ARG A 235 10.45 -0.14 -20.95
C ARG A 235 9.50 -1.23 -20.46
N ASP A 236 8.37 -0.83 -19.89
CA ASP A 236 7.35 -1.75 -19.39
C ASP A 236 6.35 -2.18 -20.49
N GLY A 237 6.64 -1.88 -21.76
CA GLY A 237 5.86 -2.32 -22.92
C GLY A 237 4.42 -1.80 -22.93
N ALA A 238 3.44 -2.69 -23.15
CA ALA A 238 2.03 -2.33 -23.17
C ALA A 238 1.52 -1.77 -21.82
N PRO A 239 1.80 -2.40 -20.67
CA PRO A 239 1.49 -1.80 -19.35
C PRO A 239 2.03 -0.39 -19.18
N GLY A 240 3.27 -0.14 -19.55
CA GLY A 240 3.89 1.19 -19.45
C GLY A 240 3.21 2.25 -20.29
N ARG A 241 2.73 1.91 -21.51
CA ARG A 241 1.94 2.84 -22.35
C ARG A 241 0.60 3.20 -21.71
N ILE A 242 -0.10 2.21 -21.13
CA ILE A 242 -1.38 2.42 -20.43
C ILE A 242 -1.16 3.30 -19.20
N LEU A 243 -0.15 2.98 -18.38
CA LEU A 243 0.20 3.77 -17.19
C LEU A 243 0.67 5.19 -17.57
N GLY A 244 1.39 5.35 -18.69
CA GLY A 244 1.74 6.68 -19.20
C GLY A 244 0.51 7.53 -19.51
N LYS A 245 -0.50 6.95 -20.18
CA LYS A 245 -1.78 7.64 -20.43
C LYS A 245 -2.48 7.97 -19.11
N TYR A 246 -2.55 7.02 -18.18
CA TYR A 246 -3.12 7.22 -16.84
C TYR A 246 -2.45 8.39 -16.09
N VAL A 247 -1.13 8.49 -16.12
CA VAL A 247 -0.40 9.62 -15.51
C VAL A 247 -0.88 10.95 -16.08
N ARG A 248 -0.93 11.06 -17.41
CA ARG A 248 -1.38 12.27 -18.09
C ARG A 248 -2.82 12.65 -17.72
N ASP A 249 -3.73 11.68 -17.77
CA ASP A 249 -5.15 11.88 -17.50
C ASP A 249 -5.37 12.25 -16.02
N THR A 250 -4.63 11.64 -15.09
CA THR A 250 -4.67 11.96 -13.66
C THR A 250 -4.24 13.41 -13.39
N VAL A 251 -3.13 13.84 -14.00
CA VAL A 251 -2.63 15.21 -13.80
C VAL A 251 -3.59 16.24 -14.44
N TYR A 252 -4.09 15.94 -15.64
CA TYR A 252 -5.07 16.77 -16.32
C TYR A 252 -6.34 16.96 -15.47
N LEU A 253 -6.97 15.86 -15.05
CA LEU A 253 -8.23 15.90 -14.29
C LEU A 253 -8.06 16.59 -12.94
N LYS A 254 -6.95 16.35 -12.23
CA LYS A 254 -6.65 17.03 -10.96
C LYS A 254 -6.67 18.57 -11.09
N TYR A 255 -5.94 19.12 -12.06
CA TYR A 255 -5.89 20.57 -12.26
C TYR A 255 -7.17 21.13 -12.87
N LEU A 256 -7.89 20.36 -13.67
CA LEU A 256 -9.21 20.75 -14.18
C LEU A 256 -10.21 20.88 -13.02
N LYS A 257 -10.29 19.87 -12.16
CA LYS A 257 -11.13 19.88 -10.95
C LYS A 257 -10.77 21.06 -10.03
N LEU A 258 -9.48 21.28 -9.76
CA LEU A 258 -9.01 22.41 -8.97
C LEU A 258 -9.47 23.75 -9.56
N LYS A 259 -9.49 23.89 -10.89
CA LYS A 259 -10.01 25.11 -11.53
C LYS A 259 -11.48 25.33 -11.18
N TYR A 260 -12.32 24.30 -11.29
CA TYR A 260 -13.75 24.43 -10.99
C TYR A 260 -14.01 24.68 -9.50
N LEU A 261 -13.30 24.01 -8.60
CA LEU A 261 -13.37 24.27 -7.17
C LEU A 261 -13.02 25.74 -6.84
N ASN A 262 -11.96 26.29 -7.44
CA ASN A 262 -11.53 27.69 -7.22
C ASN A 262 -12.49 28.72 -7.81
N THR A 263 -13.32 28.36 -8.80
CA THR A 263 -14.32 29.27 -9.39
C THR A 263 -15.67 29.23 -8.69
N GLY A 264 -15.85 28.34 -7.71
CA GLY A 264 -17.14 28.15 -7.01
C GLY A 264 -18.26 27.61 -7.90
N LYS A 265 -17.95 27.13 -9.12
CA LYS A 265 -18.93 26.52 -10.03
C LYS A 265 -19.01 25.02 -9.75
N PRO A 266 -20.21 24.42 -9.64
CA PRO A 266 -20.36 22.97 -9.50
C PRO A 266 -19.80 22.25 -10.73
N GLU A 267 -19.27 21.03 -10.53
CA GLU A 267 -18.78 20.17 -11.63
C GLU A 267 -19.90 19.72 -12.60
N THR A 268 -21.15 19.94 -12.20
CA THR A 268 -22.36 19.62 -12.97
C THR A 268 -22.95 20.92 -13.58
N ALA A 269 -22.59 21.19 -14.80
CA ALA A 269 -23.34 22.03 -15.71
C ALA A 269 -23.41 21.33 -17.07
#